data_2928a04bb7c5adf1f3eaf886f6c0c401
#
_entry.id   2928a04bb7c5adf1f3eaf886f6c0c401
#
_cell.length_a   1.000
_cell.length_b   1.000
_cell.length_c   1.000
_cell.angle_alpha   90.00
_cell.angle_beta   90.00
_cell.angle_gamma   90.00
#
_symmetry.space_group_name_H-M   'P 1'
#
loop_
_entity.id
_entity.type
_entity.pdbx_description
1 polymer ?
#
loop_
_entity_poly.entity_id
_entity_poly.type
_entity_poly.pdbx_seq_one_letter_code
_entity_poly.pdbx_strand_id
1 'polypeptide(L)'
;GRNIAHNLCLLGEEVSMVTVLGQDSFAQSVRENATAIGLDLTHSAVIPGGRTGTYLFIAGPDGDMELAVNDMDIYEHITPEFLRQRMDFINHADLVVTETNLPAASLQWLCQHCTAPILADPVSTIKAPKLAPVLGKLTALKPNRMEAELLSGVKIETAADAPHAAEKLLETGLQQDRKSVV
;
A
#
# COMPACT_ATOMS: atom_id res chain seq x y z
N GLY A 1 0.75 2.51 -3.66
CA GLY A 1 2.18 2.70 -3.36
C GLY A 1 2.76 3.91 -4.08
N ARG A 2 2.84 3.90 -5.42
CA ARG A 2 3.54 4.96 -6.18
C ARG A 2 3.06 6.39 -5.87
N ASN A 3 1.77 6.63 -5.79
CA ASN A 3 1.24 7.98 -5.51
C ASN A 3 1.59 8.46 -4.09
N ILE A 4 1.64 7.53 -3.13
CA ILE A 4 2.08 7.86 -1.77
C ILE A 4 3.56 8.26 -1.79
N ALA A 5 4.42 7.45 -2.43
CA ALA A 5 5.84 7.74 -2.57
C ALA A 5 6.09 9.10 -3.27
N HIS A 6 5.37 9.35 -4.37
CA HIS A 6 5.45 10.62 -5.09
C HIS A 6 5.13 11.83 -4.18
N ASN A 7 4.02 11.76 -3.45
CA ASN A 7 3.62 12.85 -2.57
C ASN A 7 4.60 13.07 -1.41
N LEU A 8 5.18 12.01 -0.86
CA LEU A 8 6.20 12.11 0.18
C LEU A 8 7.47 12.80 -0.36
N CYS A 9 7.93 12.43 -1.56
CA CYS A 9 9.05 13.14 -2.21
C CYS A 9 8.74 14.65 -2.41
N LEU A 10 7.51 15.00 -2.84
CA LEU A 10 7.11 16.40 -3.00
C LEU A 10 7.04 17.16 -1.66
N LEU A 11 6.83 16.46 -0.57
CA LEU A 11 6.86 17.02 0.79
C LEU A 11 8.29 17.14 1.35
N GLY A 12 9.30 16.68 0.60
CA GLY A 12 10.70 16.79 0.94
C GLY A 12 11.27 15.62 1.73
N GLU A 13 10.53 14.50 1.81
CA GLU A 13 10.99 13.28 2.47
C GLU A 13 11.94 12.48 1.57
N GLU A 14 12.93 11.81 2.17
CA GLU A 14 13.73 10.79 1.49
C GLU A 14 12.93 9.50 1.35
N VAL A 15 12.62 9.13 0.12
CA VAL A 15 11.75 7.98 -0.17
C VAL A 15 12.43 6.98 -1.07
N SER A 16 12.44 5.73 -0.62
CA SER A 16 12.83 4.58 -1.46
C SER A 16 11.61 3.69 -1.67
N MET A 17 11.41 3.25 -2.91
CA MET A 17 10.31 2.36 -3.26
C MET A 17 10.82 0.96 -3.60
N VAL A 18 10.38 -0.04 -2.84
CA VAL A 18 10.66 -1.45 -3.08
C VAL A 18 9.49 -2.04 -3.87
N THR A 19 9.69 -2.26 -5.17
CA THR A 19 8.65 -2.73 -6.08
C THR A 19 9.24 -3.58 -7.21
N VAL A 20 8.39 -4.02 -8.12
CA VAL A 20 8.77 -4.69 -9.36
C VAL A 20 8.24 -3.91 -10.56
N LEU A 21 9.04 -3.86 -11.62
CA LEU A 21 8.73 -3.21 -12.88
C LEU A 21 8.93 -4.21 -14.01
N GLY A 22 8.18 -4.07 -15.09
CA GLY A 22 8.38 -4.84 -16.31
C GLY A 22 9.55 -4.33 -17.16
N GLN A 23 9.64 -4.87 -18.38
CA GLN A 23 10.55 -4.41 -19.44
C GLN A 23 9.75 -3.75 -20.56
N ASP A 24 9.03 -2.69 -20.24
CA ASP A 24 8.14 -1.99 -21.15
C ASP A 24 8.28 -0.47 -21.05
N SER A 25 7.58 0.26 -21.91
CA SER A 25 7.59 1.73 -21.93
C SER A 25 7.02 2.34 -20.64
N PHE A 26 6.09 1.64 -19.96
CA PHE A 26 5.56 2.09 -18.68
C PHE A 26 6.63 2.04 -17.59
N ALA A 27 7.47 0.98 -17.55
CA ALA A 27 8.62 0.91 -16.65
C ALA A 27 9.59 2.07 -16.88
N GLN A 28 9.87 2.41 -18.14
CA GLN A 28 10.72 3.55 -18.45
C GLN A 28 10.12 4.86 -17.93
N SER A 29 8.84 5.12 -18.20
CA SER A 29 8.14 6.31 -17.70
C SER A 29 8.13 6.40 -16.17
N VAL A 30 7.97 5.25 -15.47
CA VAL A 30 8.04 5.21 -14.01
C VAL A 30 9.45 5.61 -13.52
N ARG A 31 10.52 5.12 -14.16
CA ARG A 31 11.91 5.45 -13.79
C ARG A 31 12.24 6.92 -14.04
N GLU A 32 11.84 7.44 -15.20
CA GLU A 32 12.06 8.85 -15.55
C GLU A 32 11.36 9.78 -14.55
N ASN A 33 10.09 9.49 -14.24
CA ASN A 33 9.35 10.24 -13.22
C ASN A 33 9.97 10.10 -11.82
N ALA A 34 10.41 8.90 -11.43
CA ALA A 34 11.07 8.69 -10.15
C ALA A 34 12.34 9.52 -10.03
N THR A 35 13.19 9.51 -11.07
CA THR A 35 14.42 10.31 -11.13
C THR A 35 14.10 11.81 -11.01
N ALA A 36 13.06 12.28 -11.69
CA ALA A 36 12.69 13.71 -11.70
C ALA A 36 12.26 14.24 -10.32
N ILE A 37 11.73 13.38 -9.45
CA ILE A 37 11.25 13.75 -8.10
C ILE A 37 12.15 13.25 -6.97
N GLY A 38 13.30 12.64 -7.28
CA GLY A 38 14.21 12.10 -6.27
C GLY A 38 13.73 10.82 -5.58
N LEU A 39 12.78 10.07 -6.18
CA LEU A 39 12.34 8.78 -5.65
C LEU A 39 13.37 7.69 -5.98
N ASP A 40 13.92 7.07 -4.94
CA ASP A 40 14.89 5.98 -5.12
C ASP A 40 14.20 4.65 -5.46
N LEU A 41 14.65 4.01 -6.55
CA LEU A 41 14.21 2.69 -7.02
C LEU A 41 15.32 1.63 -6.94
N THR A 42 16.42 1.90 -6.25
CA THR A 42 17.60 1.02 -6.21
C THR A 42 17.25 -0.39 -5.73
N HIS A 43 16.33 -0.50 -4.79
CA HIS A 43 15.88 -1.77 -4.21
C HIS A 43 14.68 -2.39 -4.95
N SER A 44 14.22 -1.77 -6.04
CA SER A 44 13.21 -2.36 -6.93
C SER A 44 13.85 -3.36 -7.90
N ALA A 45 13.06 -4.27 -8.47
CA ALA A 45 13.54 -5.24 -9.44
C ALA A 45 12.84 -5.07 -10.80
N VAL A 46 13.53 -5.48 -11.86
CA VAL A 46 12.97 -5.62 -13.20
C VAL A 46 12.66 -7.08 -13.44
N ILE A 47 11.45 -7.37 -13.87
CA ILE A 47 11.00 -8.71 -14.21
C ILE A 47 11.16 -8.89 -15.72
N PRO A 48 12.08 -9.76 -16.16
CA PRO A 48 12.28 -10.03 -17.59
C PRO A 48 11.00 -10.54 -18.25
N GLY A 49 10.59 -9.91 -19.36
CA GLY A 49 9.35 -10.22 -20.07
C GLY A 49 8.07 -9.85 -19.34
N GLY A 50 8.17 -9.30 -18.12
CA GLY A 50 7.02 -8.82 -17.35
C GLY A 50 6.44 -7.51 -17.92
N ARG A 51 5.15 -7.29 -17.63
CA ARG A 51 4.48 -6.02 -17.93
C ARG A 51 4.30 -5.23 -16.64
N THR A 52 4.62 -3.94 -16.67
CA THR A 52 4.48 -3.05 -15.51
C THR A 52 3.03 -2.93 -15.11
N GLY A 53 2.77 -3.02 -13.80
CA GLY A 53 1.42 -2.92 -13.25
C GLY A 53 0.72 -1.65 -13.69
N THR A 54 -0.45 -1.80 -14.29
CA THR A 54 -1.22 -0.73 -14.91
C THR A 54 -2.62 -0.68 -14.32
N TYR A 55 -3.08 0.54 -14.04
CA TYR A 55 -4.45 0.83 -13.63
C TYR A 55 -5.00 1.93 -14.53
N LEU A 56 -6.04 1.61 -15.28
CA LEU A 56 -6.75 2.53 -16.16
C LEU A 56 -8.18 2.70 -15.64
N PHE A 57 -8.66 3.92 -15.63
CA PHE A 57 -10.05 4.20 -15.30
C PHE A 57 -10.66 5.21 -16.25
N ILE A 58 -11.95 5.12 -16.42
CA ILE A 58 -12.77 6.08 -17.16
C ILE A 58 -13.61 6.82 -16.13
N ALA A 59 -13.48 8.14 -16.12
CA ALA A 59 -14.31 9.01 -15.29
C ALA A 59 -15.48 9.54 -16.10
N GLY A 60 -16.65 9.62 -15.47
CA GLY A 60 -17.82 10.28 -16.00
C GLY A 60 -17.68 11.82 -16.01
N PRO A 61 -18.67 12.54 -16.58
CA PRO A 61 -18.66 13.99 -16.62
C PRO A 61 -18.67 14.67 -15.24
N ASP A 62 -19.12 13.96 -14.21
CA ASP A 62 -19.13 14.36 -12.79
C ASP A 62 -17.80 14.10 -12.08
N GLY A 63 -16.85 13.44 -12.76
CA GLY A 63 -15.55 13.05 -12.22
C GLY A 63 -15.54 11.72 -11.47
N ASP A 64 -16.68 11.08 -11.32
CA ASP A 64 -16.78 9.76 -10.71
C ASP A 64 -16.27 8.66 -11.65
N MET A 65 -15.70 7.61 -11.07
CA MET A 65 -15.15 6.48 -11.81
C MET A 65 -16.28 5.56 -12.28
N GLU A 66 -16.48 5.49 -13.61
CA GLU A 66 -17.48 4.61 -14.22
C GLU A 66 -16.95 3.19 -14.48
N LEU A 67 -15.68 3.08 -14.87
CA LEU A 67 -15.05 1.81 -15.20
C LEU A 67 -13.58 1.85 -14.85
N ALA A 68 -13.06 0.75 -14.29
CA ALA A 68 -11.64 0.55 -14.10
C ALA A 68 -11.19 -0.82 -14.59
N VAL A 69 -10.03 -0.85 -15.25
CA VAL A 69 -9.34 -2.07 -15.66
C VAL A 69 -7.93 -2.03 -15.11
N ASN A 70 -7.49 -3.13 -14.52
CA ASN A 70 -6.13 -3.20 -13.98
C ASN A 70 -5.43 -4.50 -14.44
N ASP A 71 -4.12 -4.39 -14.60
CA ASP A 71 -3.18 -5.50 -14.78
C ASP A 71 -2.11 -5.35 -13.70
N MET A 72 -2.23 -6.15 -12.63
CA MET A 72 -1.38 -6.07 -11.44
C MET A 72 -0.62 -7.38 -11.18
N ASP A 73 -0.64 -8.33 -12.13
CA ASP A 73 -0.10 -9.66 -11.97
C ASP A 73 1.41 -9.65 -11.69
N ILE A 74 2.12 -8.64 -12.16
CA ILE A 74 3.56 -8.48 -11.90
C ILE A 74 3.88 -8.43 -10.40
N TYR A 75 2.96 -7.97 -9.56
CA TYR A 75 3.19 -7.89 -8.11
C TYR A 75 3.25 -9.27 -7.43
N GLU A 76 2.82 -10.35 -8.10
CA GLU A 76 3.05 -11.71 -7.61
C GLU A 76 4.55 -12.06 -7.51
N HIS A 77 5.42 -11.32 -8.20
CA HIS A 77 6.86 -11.42 -8.04
C HIS A 77 7.40 -10.79 -6.75
N ILE A 78 6.60 -10.00 -6.03
CA ILE A 78 6.98 -9.52 -4.69
C ILE A 78 6.68 -10.64 -3.69
N THR A 79 7.47 -11.69 -3.73
CA THR A 79 7.35 -12.87 -2.86
C THR A 79 7.96 -12.60 -1.48
N PRO A 80 7.71 -13.46 -0.45
CA PRO A 80 8.44 -13.41 0.82
C PRO A 80 9.96 -13.46 0.63
N GLU A 81 10.45 -14.24 -0.33
CA GLU A 81 11.89 -14.33 -0.65
C GLU A 81 12.42 -13.02 -1.23
N PHE A 82 11.68 -12.38 -2.12
CA PHE A 82 12.01 -11.05 -2.63
C PHE A 82 12.17 -10.02 -1.51
N LEU A 83 11.26 -10.05 -0.53
CA LEU A 83 11.30 -9.16 0.64
C LEU A 83 12.46 -9.52 1.58
N ARG A 84 12.70 -10.83 1.80
CA ARG A 84 13.77 -11.31 2.67
C ARG A 84 15.15 -10.78 2.23
N GLN A 85 15.41 -10.74 0.94
CA GLN A 85 16.67 -10.22 0.38
C GLN A 85 16.85 -8.71 0.58
N ARG A 86 15.81 -7.99 0.96
CA ARG A 86 15.78 -6.53 1.15
C ARG A 86 15.47 -6.12 2.59
N MET A 87 15.32 -7.11 3.47
CA MET A 87 14.82 -6.85 4.82
C MET A 87 15.75 -5.98 5.65
N ASP A 88 17.07 -6.15 5.49
CA ASP A 88 18.04 -5.28 6.17
C ASP A 88 17.83 -3.82 5.77
N PHE A 89 17.64 -3.55 4.48
CA PHE A 89 17.35 -2.22 3.99
C PHE A 89 15.99 -1.71 4.54
N ILE A 90 14.95 -2.54 4.45
CA ILE A 90 13.60 -2.18 4.91
C ILE A 90 13.59 -1.85 6.41
N ASN A 91 14.33 -2.60 7.21
CA ASN A 91 14.41 -2.40 8.67
C ASN A 91 15.21 -1.16 9.11
N HIS A 92 15.99 -0.55 8.20
CA HIS A 92 16.68 0.71 8.48
C HIS A 92 15.84 1.94 8.17
N ALA A 93 14.64 1.78 7.64
CA ALA A 93 13.73 2.90 7.39
C ALA A 93 13.12 3.40 8.71
N ASP A 94 12.93 4.72 8.82
CA ASP A 94 12.21 5.33 9.94
C ASP A 94 10.72 4.93 9.92
N LEU A 95 10.16 4.72 8.72
CA LEU A 95 8.78 4.30 8.51
C LEU A 95 8.66 3.48 7.22
N VAL A 96 7.98 2.36 7.30
CA VAL A 96 7.60 1.55 6.14
C VAL A 96 6.12 1.79 5.81
N VAL A 97 5.85 2.17 4.56
CA VAL A 97 4.48 2.28 4.06
C VAL A 97 4.20 1.09 3.14
N THR A 98 3.18 0.32 3.46
CA THR A 98 2.75 -0.82 2.64
C THR A 98 1.29 -0.69 2.19
N GLU A 99 0.89 -1.48 1.21
CA GLU A 99 -0.47 -1.48 0.70
C GLU A 99 -0.90 -2.87 0.21
N THR A 100 -2.19 -3.08 0.00
CA THR A 100 -2.76 -4.42 -0.23
C THR A 100 -2.69 -4.92 -1.68
N ASN A 101 -1.98 -4.24 -2.60
CA ASN A 101 -1.65 -4.85 -3.89
C ASN A 101 -0.60 -5.95 -3.74
N LEU A 102 0.17 -5.95 -2.65
CA LEU A 102 1.06 -7.08 -2.35
C LEU A 102 0.27 -8.39 -2.23
N PRO A 103 0.88 -9.53 -2.64
CA PRO A 103 0.36 -10.86 -2.31
C PRO A 103 0.16 -11.02 -0.80
N ALA A 104 -0.91 -11.71 -0.40
CA ALA A 104 -1.24 -11.85 1.02
C ALA A 104 -0.11 -12.48 1.84
N ALA A 105 0.56 -13.50 1.29
CA ALA A 105 1.69 -14.15 1.95
C ALA A 105 2.87 -13.19 2.17
N SER A 106 3.14 -12.31 1.20
CA SER A 106 4.23 -11.33 1.28
C SER A 106 3.92 -10.22 2.27
N LEU A 107 2.66 -9.76 2.31
CA LEU A 107 2.20 -8.79 3.27
C LEU A 107 2.29 -9.33 4.71
N GLN A 108 1.83 -10.56 4.93
CA GLN A 108 1.94 -11.23 6.23
C GLN A 108 3.40 -11.43 6.63
N TRP A 109 4.24 -11.89 5.71
CA TRP A 109 5.66 -12.08 5.96
C TRP A 109 6.36 -10.76 6.33
N LEU A 110 6.09 -9.68 5.58
CA LEU A 110 6.61 -8.34 5.86
C LEU A 110 6.24 -7.91 7.29
N CYS A 111 4.95 -7.96 7.64
CA CYS A 111 4.48 -7.54 8.96
C CYS A 111 5.02 -8.39 10.11
N GLN A 112 5.43 -9.64 9.85
CA GLN A 112 6.02 -10.52 10.86
C GLN A 112 7.52 -10.27 11.08
N HIS A 113 8.25 -9.79 10.07
CA HIS A 113 9.72 -9.70 10.09
C HIS A 113 10.23 -8.25 10.08
N CYS A 114 9.40 -7.29 9.72
CA CYS A 114 9.75 -5.88 9.77
C CYS A 114 9.81 -5.38 11.21
N THR A 115 10.91 -4.73 11.56
CA THR A 115 11.12 -4.11 12.88
C THR A 115 10.87 -2.60 12.87
N ALA A 116 10.87 -1.98 11.69
CA ALA A 116 10.49 -0.59 11.51
C ALA A 116 8.97 -0.40 11.68
N PRO A 117 8.52 0.78 12.10
CA PRO A 117 7.09 1.11 12.15
C PRO A 117 6.41 0.91 10.78
N ILE A 118 5.24 0.26 10.74
CA ILE A 118 4.52 -0.02 9.49
C ILE A 118 3.21 0.77 9.45
N LEU A 119 3.02 1.56 8.40
CA LEU A 119 1.75 2.17 8.03
C LEU A 119 1.17 1.43 6.83
N ALA A 120 -0.11 1.05 6.89
CA ALA A 120 -0.78 0.34 5.81
C ALA A 120 -1.94 1.12 5.20
N ASP A 121 -2.06 1.04 3.86
CA ASP A 121 -3.22 1.50 3.10
C ASP A 121 -3.99 0.28 2.56
N PRO A 122 -5.28 0.13 2.88
CA PRO A 122 -6.10 -1.00 2.42
C PRO A 122 -6.41 -1.01 0.93
N VAL A 123 -6.25 0.11 0.24
CA VAL A 123 -6.49 0.33 -1.21
C VAL A 123 -7.95 0.15 -1.64
N SER A 124 -8.63 -0.92 -1.22
CA SER A 124 -10.04 -1.19 -1.54
C SER A 124 -10.63 -2.22 -0.59
N THR A 125 -11.96 -2.24 -0.51
CA THR A 125 -12.72 -3.22 0.30
C THR A 125 -12.44 -4.67 -0.13
N ILE A 126 -12.18 -4.93 -1.42
CA ILE A 126 -11.85 -6.27 -1.93
C ILE A 126 -10.48 -6.74 -1.41
N LYS A 127 -9.52 -5.82 -1.26
CA LYS A 127 -8.14 -6.12 -0.86
C LYS A 127 -7.89 -5.98 0.64
N ALA A 128 -8.66 -5.14 1.33
CA ALA A 128 -8.54 -4.88 2.76
C ALA A 128 -8.48 -6.14 3.64
N PRO A 129 -9.22 -7.25 3.36
CA PRO A 129 -9.16 -8.47 4.16
C PRO A 129 -7.77 -9.08 4.28
N LYS A 130 -6.84 -8.78 3.35
CA LYS A 130 -5.43 -9.21 3.47
C LYS A 130 -4.74 -8.68 4.73
N LEU A 131 -5.21 -7.55 5.28
CA LEU A 131 -4.65 -6.93 6.49
C LEU A 131 -5.18 -7.55 7.78
N ALA A 132 -6.36 -8.18 7.76
CA ALA A 132 -6.99 -8.71 8.97
C ALA A 132 -6.06 -9.58 9.85
N PRO A 133 -5.24 -10.52 9.29
CA PRO A 133 -4.34 -11.33 10.10
C PRO A 133 -3.16 -10.58 10.71
N VAL A 134 -2.90 -9.35 10.28
CA VAL A 134 -1.69 -8.58 10.64
C VAL A 134 -1.99 -7.21 11.24
N LEU A 135 -3.25 -6.88 11.50
CA LEU A 135 -3.64 -5.58 12.06
C LEU A 135 -2.84 -5.23 13.32
N GLY A 136 -2.67 -6.17 14.24
CA GLY A 136 -1.90 -5.97 15.46
C GLY A 136 -0.38 -5.81 15.29
N LYS A 137 0.13 -5.89 14.06
CA LYS A 137 1.53 -5.63 13.72
C LYS A 137 1.75 -4.24 13.11
N LEU A 138 0.66 -3.55 12.81
CA LEU A 138 0.74 -2.24 12.18
C LEU A 138 0.86 -1.13 13.23
N THR A 139 1.71 -0.16 12.93
CA THR A 139 1.78 1.08 13.72
C THR A 139 0.60 1.98 13.39
N ALA A 140 0.24 2.09 12.10
CA ALA A 140 -0.90 2.87 11.69
C ALA A 140 -1.62 2.25 10.49
N LEU A 141 -2.92 2.49 10.43
CA LEU A 141 -3.80 2.11 9.32
C LEU A 141 -4.57 3.35 8.85
N LYS A 142 -4.68 3.52 7.53
CA LYS A 142 -5.47 4.61 6.93
C LYS A 142 -6.60 4.03 6.07
N PRO A 143 -7.70 3.58 6.68
CA PRO A 143 -8.84 3.08 5.95
C PRO A 143 -9.77 4.23 5.53
N ASN A 144 -10.50 4.06 4.44
CA ASN A 144 -11.75 4.79 4.23
C ASN A 144 -12.89 4.19 5.06
N ARG A 145 -14.09 4.80 5.00
CA ARG A 145 -15.24 4.35 5.79
C ARG A 145 -15.59 2.87 5.54
N MET A 146 -15.68 2.47 4.27
CA MET A 146 -16.09 1.10 3.90
C MET A 146 -15.02 0.06 4.29
N GLU A 147 -13.77 0.42 4.19
CA GLU A 147 -12.64 -0.42 4.63
C GLU A 147 -12.60 -0.55 6.16
N ALA A 148 -12.89 0.54 6.88
CA ALA A 148 -12.99 0.53 8.34
C ALA A 148 -14.17 -0.34 8.80
N GLU A 149 -15.35 -0.22 8.18
CA GLU A 149 -16.49 -1.11 8.45
C GLU A 149 -16.11 -2.58 8.28
N LEU A 150 -15.46 -2.90 7.16
CA LEU A 150 -15.09 -4.27 6.83
C LEU A 150 -14.08 -4.87 7.82
N LEU A 151 -13.05 -4.08 8.18
CA LEU A 151 -11.97 -4.56 9.04
C LEU A 151 -12.34 -4.57 10.53
N SER A 152 -13.21 -3.65 10.98
CA SER A 152 -13.68 -3.57 12.36
C SER A 152 -14.90 -4.46 12.63
N GLY A 153 -15.68 -4.80 11.59
CA GLY A 153 -17.00 -5.42 11.73
C GLY A 153 -18.09 -4.48 12.26
N VAL A 154 -17.80 -3.20 12.41
CA VAL A 154 -18.73 -2.17 12.88
C VAL A 154 -19.29 -1.40 11.71
N LYS A 155 -20.63 -1.30 11.61
CA LYS A 155 -21.29 -0.48 10.59
C LYS A 155 -21.13 1.01 10.92
N ILE A 156 -20.73 1.82 9.95
CA ILE A 156 -20.53 3.26 10.11
C ILE A 156 -21.59 3.99 9.25
N GLU A 157 -22.73 4.29 9.83
CA GLU A 157 -23.80 5.04 9.15
C GLU A 157 -23.58 6.54 9.28
N THR A 158 -23.06 6.97 10.41
CA THR A 158 -22.77 8.37 10.73
C THR A 158 -21.35 8.58 11.21
N ALA A 159 -20.88 9.81 11.28
CA ALA A 159 -19.57 10.14 11.84
C ALA A 159 -19.45 9.74 13.32
N ALA A 160 -20.55 9.63 14.06
CA ALA A 160 -20.57 9.22 15.44
C ALA A 160 -20.19 7.73 15.67
N ASP A 161 -20.36 6.90 14.63
CA ASP A 161 -20.02 5.47 14.71
C ASP A 161 -18.53 5.20 14.50
N ALA A 162 -17.82 6.17 13.90
CA ALA A 162 -16.42 6.03 13.55
C ALA A 162 -15.49 5.75 14.76
N PRO A 163 -15.65 6.40 15.93
CA PRO A 163 -14.85 6.08 17.10
C PRO A 163 -14.99 4.62 17.54
N HIS A 164 -16.19 4.05 17.49
CA HIS A 164 -16.42 2.64 17.86
C HIS A 164 -15.73 1.67 16.87
N ALA A 165 -15.75 1.96 15.59
CA ALA A 165 -15.00 1.18 14.60
C ALA A 165 -13.48 1.27 14.85
N ALA A 166 -12.98 2.48 15.16
CA ALA A 166 -11.58 2.68 15.50
C ALA A 166 -11.18 1.90 16.78
N GLU A 167 -12.00 1.93 17.84
CA GLU A 167 -11.76 1.15 19.06
C GLU A 167 -11.63 -0.35 18.75
N LYS A 168 -12.50 -0.89 17.90
CA LYS A 168 -12.44 -2.29 17.47
C LYS A 168 -11.16 -2.62 16.71
N LEU A 169 -10.69 -1.72 15.87
CA LEU A 169 -9.41 -1.88 15.20
C LEU A 169 -8.23 -1.82 16.17
N LEU A 170 -8.25 -0.92 17.16
CA LEU A 170 -7.22 -0.80 18.18
C LEU A 170 -7.18 -2.02 19.12
N GLU A 171 -8.33 -2.67 19.39
CA GLU A 171 -8.40 -3.93 20.16
C GLU A 171 -7.59 -5.07 19.50
N THR A 172 -7.30 -5.01 18.20
CA THR A 172 -6.44 -5.98 17.50
C THR A 172 -4.95 -5.83 17.81
N GLY A 173 -4.56 -4.75 18.48
CA GLY A 173 -3.16 -4.37 18.73
C GLY A 173 -2.63 -3.32 17.76
N LEU A 174 -3.43 -2.85 16.80
CA LEU A 174 -3.12 -1.69 15.97
C LEU A 174 -2.83 -0.48 16.87
N GLN A 175 -1.71 0.22 16.65
CA GLN A 175 -1.32 1.32 17.52
C GLN A 175 -2.07 2.61 17.25
N GLN A 176 -2.36 2.89 15.96
CA GLN A 176 -3.07 4.09 15.53
C GLN A 176 -4.01 3.77 14.36
N ASP A 177 -5.25 4.23 14.45
CA ASP A 177 -6.16 4.31 13.32
C ASP A 177 -6.26 5.78 12.86
N ARG A 178 -5.89 6.03 11.59
CA ARG A 178 -6.02 7.35 10.98
C ARG A 178 -7.04 7.28 9.86
N LYS A 179 -8.27 7.62 10.21
CA LYS A 179 -9.35 7.72 9.25
C LYS A 179 -9.12 8.91 8.31
N SER A 180 -9.18 8.68 6.99
CA SER A 180 -9.39 9.77 6.07
C SER A 180 -10.82 10.29 6.26
N VAL A 181 -10.94 11.49 6.81
CA VAL A 181 -12.20 12.21 6.85
C VAL A 181 -12.41 12.78 5.45
N VAL A 182 -13.33 12.20 4.70
CA VAL A 182 -14.01 12.87 3.59
C VAL A 182 -15.48 12.63 3.77
#